data_67c3972f2b492a0595890324f0e783d1
#
_entry.id   67c3972f2b492a0595890324f0e783d1
#
_cell.length_a   1.000
_cell.length_b   1.000
_cell.length_c   1.000
_cell.angle_alpha   90.00
_cell.angle_beta   90.00
_cell.angle_gamma   90.00
#
_symmetry.space_group_name_H-M   'P 1'
#
loop_
_entity.id
_entity.type
_entity.pdbx_description
1 polymer ?
#
loop_
_entity_poly.entity_id
_entity_poly.type
_entity_poly.pdbx_seq_one_letter_code
_entity_poly.pdbx_strand_id
1 'polypeptide(L)'
;MKSDDNSHYLIYRVLGINLKEGRLIDIYQNKGRFLYKYAGSFLEEATILCFEEKFSKAERKVKIPNKIGRRPKTFEIDCLVGDKAYEIKWRDATTDGDHITKEHTRVQNIRDAGLVPIRIMFYYPNRQQAMRIQETLKTVYAGVNGQYYFGDAAWVFVKEETNVDLKEILEEIAKENT
;
A
#
# COMPACT_ATOMS: atom_id res chain seq x y z
N MET A 1 -6.65 -23.72 12.72
CA MET A 1 -6.70 -22.39 13.37
C MET A 1 -6.80 -22.63 14.88
N LYS A 2 -5.87 -22.10 15.67
CA LYS A 2 -6.07 -22.05 17.13
C LYS A 2 -7.32 -21.22 17.38
N SER A 3 -8.22 -21.68 18.27
CA SER A 3 -9.37 -20.89 18.69
C SER A 3 -8.85 -19.60 19.34
N ASP A 4 -9.28 -18.44 18.81
CA ASP A 4 -8.97 -17.17 19.45
C ASP A 4 -9.50 -17.16 20.88
N ASP A 5 -8.76 -16.55 21.77
CA ASP A 5 -9.17 -16.30 23.14
C ASP A 5 -10.43 -15.43 23.16
N ASN A 6 -11.48 -15.91 23.81
CA ASN A 6 -12.77 -15.23 23.93
C ASN A 6 -12.89 -14.35 25.19
N SER A 7 -11.79 -14.09 25.89
CA SER A 7 -11.79 -13.31 27.15
C SER A 7 -12.34 -11.88 26.93
N HIS A 8 -12.09 -11.30 25.76
CA HIS A 8 -12.58 -9.97 25.39
C HIS A 8 -14.12 -9.88 25.22
N TYR A 9 -14.83 -11.01 25.15
CA TYR A 9 -16.29 -11.02 25.05
C TYR A 9 -16.99 -10.47 26.30
N LEU A 10 -16.28 -10.36 27.43
CA LEU A 10 -16.78 -9.62 28.59
C LEU A 10 -17.13 -8.17 28.20
N ILE A 11 -16.26 -7.50 27.45
CA ILE A 11 -16.48 -6.12 27.02
C ILE A 11 -17.63 -6.04 26.01
N TYR A 12 -17.75 -6.98 25.10
CA TYR A 12 -18.90 -7.04 24.17
C TYR A 12 -20.23 -7.12 24.93
N ARG A 13 -20.31 -7.94 25.97
CA ARG A 13 -21.53 -8.03 26.81
C ARG A 13 -21.80 -6.74 27.57
N VAL A 14 -20.77 -6.05 28.07
CA VAL A 14 -20.93 -4.74 28.72
C VAL A 14 -21.51 -3.70 27.76
N LEU A 15 -21.15 -3.80 26.48
CA LEU A 15 -21.68 -2.94 25.41
C LEU A 15 -23.04 -3.42 24.85
N GLY A 16 -23.65 -4.44 25.43
CA GLY A 16 -24.94 -4.97 24.99
C GLY A 16 -24.86 -5.92 23.79
N ILE A 17 -23.65 -6.34 23.39
CA ILE A 17 -23.41 -7.27 22.28
C ILE A 17 -23.45 -8.70 22.83
N ASN A 18 -24.38 -9.53 22.33
CA ASN A 18 -24.46 -10.91 22.73
C ASN A 18 -23.33 -11.78 22.13
N LEU A 19 -23.15 -13.00 22.63
CA LEU A 19 -22.06 -13.89 22.20
C LEU A 19 -22.11 -14.25 20.71
N LYS A 20 -23.31 -14.36 20.13
CA LYS A 20 -23.46 -14.69 18.71
C LYS A 20 -23.01 -13.52 17.82
N GLU A 21 -23.43 -12.31 18.18
CA GLU A 21 -23.04 -11.09 17.50
C GLU A 21 -21.53 -10.84 17.65
N GLY A 22 -20.97 -11.00 18.86
CA GLY A 22 -19.55 -10.89 19.11
C GLY A 22 -18.70 -11.82 18.22
N ARG A 23 -19.11 -13.08 18.07
CA ARG A 23 -18.47 -14.03 17.16
C ARG A 23 -18.54 -13.59 15.70
N LEU A 24 -19.66 -13.05 15.26
CA LEU A 24 -19.78 -12.54 13.90
C LEU A 24 -18.88 -11.34 13.65
N ILE A 25 -18.82 -10.41 14.61
CA ILE A 25 -17.90 -9.26 14.55
C ILE A 25 -16.46 -9.73 14.39
N ASP A 26 -15.98 -10.68 15.20
CA ASP A 26 -14.62 -11.20 15.11
C ASP A 26 -14.36 -11.90 13.77
N ILE A 27 -15.31 -12.71 13.29
CA ILE A 27 -15.20 -13.39 12.00
C ILE A 27 -15.07 -12.38 10.87
N TYR A 28 -15.91 -11.34 10.83
CA TYR A 28 -15.86 -10.34 9.77
C TYR A 28 -14.63 -9.45 9.88
N GLN A 29 -14.19 -9.12 11.08
CA GLN A 29 -12.95 -8.37 11.30
C GLN A 29 -11.74 -9.15 10.80
N ASN A 30 -11.66 -10.44 11.12
CA ASN A 30 -10.55 -11.30 10.68
C ASN A 30 -10.59 -11.53 9.16
N LYS A 31 -11.76 -11.78 8.58
CA LYS A 31 -11.92 -11.88 7.11
C LYS A 31 -11.51 -10.58 6.41
N GLY A 32 -11.95 -9.43 6.92
CA GLY A 32 -11.58 -8.12 6.36
C GLY A 32 -10.08 -7.88 6.42
N ARG A 33 -9.45 -8.14 7.57
CA ARG A 33 -8.00 -8.01 7.74
C ARG A 33 -7.21 -8.91 6.79
N PHE A 34 -7.64 -10.18 6.67
CA PHE A 34 -7.06 -11.14 5.76
C PHE A 34 -7.17 -10.67 4.30
N LEU A 35 -8.37 -10.32 3.88
CA LEU A 35 -8.62 -9.85 2.51
C LEU A 35 -7.78 -8.62 2.17
N TYR A 36 -7.73 -7.63 3.05
CA TYR A 36 -6.91 -6.43 2.85
C TYR A 36 -5.43 -6.74 2.67
N LYS A 37 -4.90 -7.64 3.50
CA LYS A 37 -3.50 -8.07 3.41
C LYS A 37 -3.20 -8.73 2.06
N TYR A 38 -4.03 -9.69 1.66
CA TYR A 38 -3.79 -10.45 0.44
C TYR A 38 -4.06 -9.65 -0.82
N ALA A 39 -5.10 -8.82 -0.85
CA ALA A 39 -5.37 -7.94 -1.97
C ALA A 39 -4.22 -6.93 -2.19
N GLY A 40 -3.68 -6.38 -1.09
CA GLY A 40 -2.52 -5.51 -1.14
C GLY A 40 -1.28 -6.19 -1.71
N SER A 41 -0.91 -7.33 -1.14
CA SER A 41 0.27 -8.10 -1.59
C SER A 41 0.12 -8.61 -3.02
N PHE A 42 -1.08 -9.03 -3.41
CA PHE A 42 -1.35 -9.48 -4.77
C PHE A 42 -1.15 -8.38 -5.80
N LEU A 43 -1.75 -7.21 -5.59
CA LEU A 43 -1.66 -6.11 -6.55
C LEU A 43 -0.25 -5.51 -6.60
N GLU A 44 0.45 -5.46 -5.48
CA GLU A 44 1.86 -5.09 -5.43
C GLU A 44 2.71 -6.04 -6.27
N GLU A 45 2.57 -7.36 -6.07
CA GLU A 45 3.31 -8.37 -6.82
C GLU A 45 2.98 -8.33 -8.32
N ALA A 46 1.70 -8.25 -8.68
CA ALA A 46 1.27 -8.14 -10.07
C ALA A 46 1.85 -6.89 -10.76
N THR A 47 1.93 -5.77 -10.03
CA THR A 47 2.54 -4.53 -10.55
C THR A 47 4.04 -4.71 -10.74
N ILE A 48 4.75 -5.31 -9.77
CA ILE A 48 6.19 -5.59 -9.89
C ILE A 48 6.48 -6.47 -11.11
N LEU A 49 5.67 -7.50 -11.35
CA LEU A 49 5.79 -8.36 -12.53
C LEU A 49 5.67 -7.57 -13.84
N CYS A 50 4.79 -6.58 -13.93
CA CYS A 50 4.71 -5.70 -15.11
C CYS A 50 6.02 -4.93 -15.34
N PHE A 51 6.65 -4.44 -14.28
CA PHE A 51 7.96 -3.77 -14.39
C PHE A 51 9.07 -4.74 -14.77
N GLU A 52 9.11 -5.94 -14.21
CA GLU A 52 10.11 -6.98 -14.55
C GLU A 52 10.00 -7.46 -15.98
N GLU A 53 8.78 -7.59 -16.51
CA GLU A 53 8.55 -7.93 -17.92
C GLU A 53 9.14 -6.89 -18.87
N LYS A 54 8.98 -5.61 -18.53
CA LYS A 54 9.49 -4.50 -19.35
C LYS A 54 10.97 -4.24 -19.15
N PHE A 55 11.45 -4.31 -17.92
CA PHE A 55 12.80 -3.87 -17.55
C PHE A 55 13.62 -5.03 -16.98
N SER A 56 14.53 -5.57 -17.75
CA SER A 56 15.40 -6.70 -17.35
C SER A 56 16.27 -6.40 -16.11
N LYS A 57 16.42 -5.14 -15.71
CA LYS A 57 17.15 -4.68 -14.53
C LYS A 57 16.23 -4.17 -13.43
N ALA A 58 14.95 -4.49 -13.46
CA ALA A 58 14.06 -4.19 -12.35
C ALA A 58 14.48 -5.01 -11.12
N GLU A 59 14.58 -4.34 -9.97
CA GLU A 59 14.94 -4.98 -8.71
C GLU A 59 13.77 -4.85 -7.73
N ARG A 60 13.43 -5.94 -7.05
CA ARG A 60 12.33 -5.98 -6.07
C ARG A 60 12.86 -5.92 -4.65
N LYS A 61 12.09 -5.29 -3.76
CA LYS A 61 12.32 -5.26 -2.30
C LYS A 61 13.71 -4.74 -1.92
N VAL A 62 14.17 -3.71 -2.63
CA VAL A 62 15.50 -3.10 -2.40
C VAL A 62 15.48 -2.34 -1.07
N LYS A 63 16.48 -2.59 -0.22
CA LYS A 63 16.60 -1.93 1.07
C LYS A 63 17.63 -0.81 1.03
N ILE A 64 17.22 0.37 1.44
CA ILE A 64 18.08 1.53 1.62
C ILE A 64 18.23 1.87 3.11
N PRO A 65 19.39 2.35 3.57
CA PRO A 65 19.59 2.73 4.97
C PRO A 65 18.78 3.98 5.33
N ASN A 66 18.25 4.01 6.54
CA ASN A 66 17.67 5.23 7.10
C ASN A 66 18.79 6.07 7.73
N LYS A 67 19.18 7.15 7.05
CA LYS A 67 20.24 8.06 7.49
C LYS A 67 19.72 9.25 8.31
N ILE A 68 18.40 9.51 8.28
CA ILE A 68 17.78 10.70 8.87
C ILE A 68 17.15 10.36 10.21
N GLY A 69 16.42 9.25 10.28
CA GLY A 69 15.66 8.84 11.45
C GLY A 69 16.32 7.71 12.25
N ARG A 70 15.83 7.50 13.49
CA ARG A 70 16.33 6.40 14.33
C ARG A 70 15.67 5.05 14.03
N ARG A 71 14.45 5.04 13.55
CA ARG A 71 13.65 3.84 13.23
C ARG A 71 12.73 4.10 12.03
N PRO A 72 12.51 3.09 11.14
CA PRO A 72 13.24 1.82 11.06
C PRO A 72 14.71 2.00 10.67
N LYS A 73 15.55 0.96 10.77
CA LYS A 73 16.96 1.04 10.33
C LYS A 73 17.12 1.15 8.81
N THR A 74 16.17 0.57 8.07
CA THR A 74 16.16 0.57 6.60
C THR A 74 14.75 0.83 6.11
N PHE A 75 14.61 1.41 4.93
CA PHE A 75 13.38 1.45 4.16
C PHE A 75 13.45 0.46 3.01
N GLU A 76 12.35 -0.19 2.71
CA GLU A 76 12.20 -1.08 1.58
C GLU A 76 11.52 -0.32 0.43
N ILE A 77 12.09 -0.44 -0.77
CA ILE A 77 11.53 0.04 -2.04
C ILE A 77 10.88 -1.18 -2.69
N ASP A 78 9.58 -1.10 -3.01
CA ASP A 78 8.84 -2.24 -3.55
C ASP A 78 9.40 -2.69 -4.90
N CYS A 79 9.69 -1.74 -5.80
CA CYS A 79 10.37 -1.98 -7.07
C CYS A 79 11.31 -0.82 -7.40
N LEU A 80 12.52 -1.14 -7.87
CA LEU A 80 13.53 -0.17 -8.33
C LEU A 80 13.86 -0.42 -9.79
N VAL A 81 13.74 0.61 -10.63
CA VAL A 81 14.12 0.57 -12.06
C VAL A 81 15.00 1.77 -12.37
N GLY A 82 16.28 1.54 -12.58
CA GLY A 82 17.24 2.62 -12.76
C GLY A 82 17.31 3.51 -11.50
N ASP A 83 16.94 4.77 -11.64
CA ASP A 83 16.84 5.73 -10.53
C ASP A 83 15.42 5.88 -9.96
N LYS A 84 14.42 5.22 -10.54
CA LYS A 84 13.01 5.29 -10.14
C LYS A 84 12.69 4.30 -9.02
N ALA A 85 12.36 4.80 -7.84
CA ALA A 85 12.01 4.01 -6.66
C ALA A 85 10.49 3.98 -6.46
N TYR A 86 9.86 2.87 -6.79
CA TYR A 86 8.40 2.70 -6.75
C TYR A 86 7.93 2.18 -5.39
N GLU A 87 6.94 2.87 -4.82
CA GLU A 87 6.11 2.45 -3.69
C GLU A 87 4.72 2.12 -4.20
N ILE A 88 4.32 0.87 -4.09
CA ILE A 88 3.08 0.37 -4.67
C ILE A 88 2.06 0.12 -3.56
N LYS A 89 0.88 0.71 -3.69
CA LYS A 89 -0.22 0.55 -2.73
C LYS A 89 -1.52 0.19 -3.43
N TRP A 90 -2.13 -0.89 -2.98
CA TRP A 90 -3.51 -1.16 -3.37
C TRP A 90 -4.42 -0.01 -2.92
N ARG A 91 -4.43 0.26 -1.63
CA ARG A 91 -5.18 1.34 -0.99
C ARG A 91 -4.48 1.74 0.31
N ASP A 92 -4.43 3.00 0.60
CA ASP A 92 -3.92 3.51 1.87
C ASP A 92 -5.02 4.34 2.55
N ALA A 93 -5.74 3.69 3.47
CA ALA A 93 -6.84 4.28 4.22
C ALA A 93 -6.44 4.62 5.66
N THR A 94 -5.14 4.80 5.93
CA THR A 94 -4.65 5.16 7.26
C THR A 94 -5.23 6.49 7.72
N THR A 95 -5.54 6.55 9.01
CA THR A 95 -5.96 7.78 9.70
C THR A 95 -4.95 8.19 10.77
N ASP A 96 -3.80 7.52 10.82
CA ASP A 96 -2.70 7.78 11.76
C ASP A 96 -1.79 8.89 11.22
N GLY A 97 -1.70 10.01 11.96
CA GLY A 97 -0.84 11.15 11.60
C GLY A 97 0.65 10.81 11.59
N ASP A 98 1.10 9.83 12.36
CA ASP A 98 2.50 9.38 12.37
C ASP A 98 2.94 8.78 11.03
N HIS A 99 1.97 8.35 10.22
CA HIS A 99 2.22 7.87 8.87
C HIS A 99 2.87 8.94 7.98
N ILE A 100 2.45 10.20 8.10
CA ILE A 100 3.03 11.32 7.34
C ILE A 100 4.51 11.48 7.68
N THR A 101 4.86 11.46 8.96
CA THR A 101 6.26 11.60 9.42
C THR A 101 7.14 10.46 8.92
N LYS A 102 6.63 9.23 8.99
CA LYS A 102 7.34 8.03 8.50
C LYS A 102 7.57 8.10 6.99
N GLU A 103 6.54 8.48 6.24
CA GLU A 103 6.62 8.57 4.79
C GLU A 103 7.52 9.74 4.34
N HIS A 104 7.45 10.89 5.03
CA HIS A 104 8.39 12.00 4.80
C HIS A 104 9.84 11.56 4.99
N THR A 105 10.14 10.88 6.09
CA THR A 105 11.50 10.36 6.36
C THR A 105 11.94 9.37 5.28
N ARG A 106 11.06 8.49 4.83
CA ARG A 106 11.31 7.52 3.76
C ARG A 106 11.66 8.22 2.45
N VAL A 107 10.82 9.14 2.02
CA VAL A 107 10.96 9.87 0.76
C VAL A 107 12.26 10.67 0.73
N GLN A 108 12.63 11.32 1.83
CA GLN A 108 13.92 12.01 1.96
C GLN A 108 15.10 11.04 1.83
N ASN A 109 15.07 9.88 2.50
CA ASN A 109 16.13 8.89 2.38
C ASN A 109 16.28 8.33 0.95
N ILE A 110 15.16 8.15 0.23
CA ILE A 110 15.17 7.76 -1.19
C ILE A 110 15.85 8.85 -2.02
N ARG A 111 15.50 10.10 -1.80
CA ARG A 111 16.11 11.24 -2.49
C ARG A 111 17.59 11.38 -2.21
N ASP A 112 18.01 11.22 -0.94
CA ASP A 112 19.41 11.30 -0.51
C ASP A 112 20.25 10.12 -1.04
N ALA A 113 19.62 9.03 -1.42
CA ALA A 113 20.23 7.92 -2.14
C ALA A 113 20.40 8.18 -3.65
N GLY A 114 19.99 9.36 -4.16
CA GLY A 114 20.05 9.72 -5.57
C GLY A 114 18.91 9.15 -6.40
N LEU A 115 17.85 8.66 -5.74
CA LEU A 115 16.70 8.04 -6.39
C LEU A 115 15.49 8.99 -6.47
N VAL A 116 14.59 8.74 -7.39
CA VAL A 116 13.33 9.47 -7.58
C VAL A 116 12.19 8.67 -6.94
N PRO A 117 11.58 9.12 -5.84
CA PRO A 117 10.48 8.40 -5.21
C PRO A 117 9.20 8.57 -6.03
N ILE A 118 8.55 7.45 -6.35
CA ILE A 118 7.31 7.39 -7.11
C ILE A 118 6.30 6.54 -6.33
N ARG A 119 5.15 7.12 -5.98
CA ARG A 119 4.06 6.40 -5.33
C ARG A 119 2.96 6.09 -6.32
N ILE A 120 2.56 4.82 -6.36
CA ILE A 120 1.47 4.30 -7.17
C ILE A 120 0.40 3.78 -6.21
N MET A 121 -0.77 4.41 -6.17
CA MET A 121 -1.88 3.98 -5.32
C MET A 121 -3.14 3.76 -6.17
N PHE A 122 -3.54 2.51 -6.35
CA PHE A 122 -4.61 2.16 -7.28
C PHE A 122 -6.00 2.61 -6.83
N TYR A 123 -6.29 2.59 -5.53
CA TYR A 123 -7.60 2.99 -5.00
C TYR A 123 -7.46 4.08 -3.95
N TYR A 124 -8.05 5.24 -4.22
CA TYR A 124 -8.04 6.37 -3.31
C TYR A 124 -8.98 6.11 -2.11
N PRO A 125 -8.59 6.50 -0.89
CA PRO A 125 -9.47 6.34 0.26
C PRO A 125 -10.67 7.31 0.17
N ASN A 126 -11.79 6.92 0.81
CA ASN A 126 -13.02 7.72 0.86
C ASN A 126 -13.28 8.36 2.23
N ARG A 127 -12.50 8.04 3.26
CA ARG A 127 -12.59 8.68 4.58
C ARG A 127 -11.90 10.04 4.54
N GLN A 128 -12.56 11.08 5.00
CA GLN A 128 -12.05 12.47 4.96
C GLN A 128 -10.65 12.62 5.58
N GLN A 129 -10.42 12.00 6.74
CA GLN A 129 -9.10 12.05 7.39
C GLN A 129 -8.01 11.36 6.58
N ALA A 130 -8.30 10.18 6.02
CA ALA A 130 -7.36 9.48 5.14
C ALA A 130 -7.07 10.28 3.87
N MET A 131 -8.09 10.91 3.28
CA MET A 131 -7.91 11.80 2.11
C MET A 131 -6.97 12.96 2.43
N ARG A 132 -7.13 13.63 3.60
CA ARG A 132 -6.23 14.70 4.03
C ARG A 132 -4.78 14.23 4.18
N ILE A 133 -4.57 13.03 4.69
CA ILE A 133 -3.24 12.42 4.78
C ILE A 133 -2.66 12.24 3.37
N GLN A 134 -3.43 11.71 2.43
CA GLN A 134 -2.95 11.51 1.06
C GLN A 134 -2.62 12.83 0.34
N GLU A 135 -3.40 13.89 0.55
CA GLU A 135 -3.07 15.23 0.02
C GLU A 135 -1.75 15.77 0.60
N THR A 136 -1.51 15.55 1.89
CA THR A 136 -0.23 15.90 2.51
C THR A 136 0.91 15.07 1.91
N LEU A 137 0.72 13.78 1.70
CA LEU A 137 1.73 12.91 1.08
C LEU A 137 2.06 13.34 -0.36
N LYS A 138 1.08 13.74 -1.17
CA LYS A 138 1.34 14.32 -2.49
C LYS A 138 2.30 15.51 -2.41
N THR A 139 2.08 16.40 -1.46
CA THR A 139 2.97 17.56 -1.23
C THR A 139 4.37 17.12 -0.81
N VAL A 140 4.48 16.09 0.02
CA VAL A 140 5.77 15.51 0.45
C VAL A 140 6.54 14.95 -0.74
N TYR A 141 5.90 14.18 -1.61
CA TYR A 141 6.55 13.66 -2.83
C TYR A 141 6.96 14.79 -3.78
N ALA A 142 6.08 15.75 -4.02
CA ALA A 142 6.38 16.92 -4.86
C ALA A 142 7.56 17.74 -4.32
N GLY A 143 7.68 17.87 -3.00
CA GLY A 143 8.76 18.62 -2.32
C GLY A 143 10.16 18.05 -2.57
N VAL A 144 10.29 16.81 -3.03
CA VAL A 144 11.58 16.17 -3.37
C VAL A 144 11.70 15.85 -4.86
N ASN A 145 10.89 16.47 -5.71
CA ASN A 145 10.76 16.16 -7.14
C ASN A 145 10.37 14.68 -7.40
N GLY A 146 9.63 14.09 -6.48
CA GLY A 146 9.01 12.78 -6.63
C GLY A 146 7.65 12.87 -7.32
N GLN A 147 7.03 11.72 -7.55
CA GLN A 147 5.76 11.60 -8.25
C GLN A 147 4.74 10.82 -7.41
N TYR A 148 3.46 11.13 -7.62
CA TYR A 148 2.36 10.50 -6.88
C TYR A 148 1.17 10.27 -7.81
N TYR A 149 0.91 9.01 -8.16
CA TYR A 149 -0.20 8.58 -8.99
C TYR A 149 -1.26 7.85 -8.16
N PHE A 150 -2.55 8.11 -8.43
CA PHE A 150 -3.65 7.44 -7.73
C PHE A 150 -4.87 7.26 -8.62
N GLY A 151 -5.70 6.27 -8.27
CA GLY A 151 -6.92 5.94 -9.01
C GLY A 151 -6.61 5.59 -10.46
N ASP A 152 -7.40 6.11 -11.40
CA ASP A 152 -7.21 5.82 -12.82
C ASP A 152 -5.84 6.27 -13.35
N ALA A 153 -5.29 7.37 -12.82
CA ALA A 153 -3.95 7.81 -13.19
C ALA A 153 -2.86 6.81 -12.81
N ALA A 154 -3.03 6.03 -11.73
CA ALA A 154 -2.09 4.97 -11.35
C ALA A 154 -2.13 3.81 -12.36
N TRP A 155 -3.30 3.40 -12.81
CA TRP A 155 -3.46 2.36 -13.83
C TRP A 155 -2.85 2.78 -15.17
N VAL A 156 -3.14 4.01 -15.61
CA VAL A 156 -2.58 4.60 -16.84
C VAL A 156 -1.07 4.68 -16.75
N PHE A 157 -0.54 5.17 -15.63
CA PHE A 157 0.91 5.27 -15.42
C PHE A 157 1.61 3.90 -15.55
N VAL A 158 1.09 2.84 -14.90
CA VAL A 158 1.67 1.51 -15.00
C VAL A 158 1.65 1.01 -16.44
N LYS A 159 0.53 1.20 -17.16
CA LYS A 159 0.40 0.82 -18.57
C LYS A 159 1.41 1.55 -19.46
N GLU A 160 1.56 2.86 -19.28
CA GLU A 160 2.50 3.69 -20.08
C GLU A 160 3.96 3.33 -19.79
N GLU A 161 4.34 3.13 -18.50
CA GLU A 161 5.71 2.76 -18.13
C GLU A 161 6.08 1.34 -18.57
N THR A 162 5.16 0.39 -18.48
CA THR A 162 5.46 -1.04 -18.70
C THR A 162 4.98 -1.60 -20.04
N ASN A 163 4.09 -0.92 -20.76
CA ASN A 163 3.32 -1.40 -21.91
C ASN A 163 2.40 -2.60 -21.57
N VAL A 164 2.09 -2.84 -20.29
CA VAL A 164 1.18 -3.88 -19.83
C VAL A 164 -0.09 -3.25 -19.27
N ASP A 165 -1.25 -3.59 -19.82
CA ASP A 165 -2.54 -3.16 -19.28
C ASP A 165 -2.96 -4.08 -18.14
N LEU A 166 -2.37 -3.83 -16.95
CA LEU A 166 -2.67 -4.63 -15.77
C LEU A 166 -4.15 -4.59 -15.39
N LYS A 167 -4.84 -3.46 -15.60
CA LYS A 167 -6.27 -3.33 -15.28
C LYS A 167 -7.11 -4.25 -16.15
N GLU A 168 -6.87 -4.26 -17.45
CA GLU A 168 -7.57 -5.11 -18.41
C GLU A 168 -7.36 -6.59 -18.09
N ILE A 169 -6.12 -7.01 -17.82
CA ILE A 169 -5.79 -8.38 -17.43
C ILE A 169 -6.57 -8.81 -16.17
N LEU A 170 -6.62 -7.95 -15.15
CA LEU A 170 -7.34 -8.27 -13.92
C LEU A 170 -8.86 -8.30 -14.13
N GLU A 171 -9.40 -7.45 -15.01
CA GLU A 171 -10.82 -7.48 -15.37
C GLU A 171 -11.19 -8.76 -16.14
N GLU A 172 -10.31 -9.27 -17.01
CA GLU A 172 -10.51 -10.55 -17.68
C GLU A 172 -10.52 -11.71 -16.69
N ILE A 173 -9.52 -11.78 -15.81
CA ILE A 173 -9.47 -12.81 -14.74
C ILE A 173 -10.72 -12.74 -13.85
N ALA A 174 -11.20 -11.54 -13.54
CA ALA A 174 -12.41 -11.39 -12.73
C ALA A 174 -13.66 -11.94 -13.42
N LYS A 175 -13.78 -11.78 -14.74
CA LYS A 175 -14.90 -12.35 -15.53
C LYS A 175 -14.92 -13.88 -15.54
N GLU A 176 -13.73 -14.50 -15.49
CA GLU A 176 -13.62 -15.96 -15.46
C GLU A 176 -14.00 -16.55 -14.09
N ASN A 177 -13.96 -15.75 -13.02
CA ASN A 177 -14.23 -16.18 -11.64
C ASN A 177 -15.61 -15.78 -11.12
N THR A 178 -16.44 -15.12 -11.91
CA THR A 178 -17.81 -14.71 -11.56
C THR A 178 -18.85 -15.39 -12.45
#